data_ee0870778e77c1a44c437d0d3c3a9b2d
#
_entry.id   ee0870778e77c1a44c437d0d3c3a9b2d
#
_cell.length_a   1.000
_cell.length_b   1.000
_cell.length_c   1.000
_cell.angle_alpha   90.00
_cell.angle_beta   90.00
_cell.angle_gamma   90.00
#
_symmetry.space_group_name_H-M   'P 1'
#
loop_
_entity.id
_entity.type
_entity.pdbx_description
1 polymer ?
#
loop_
_entity_poly.entity_id
_entity_poly.type
_entity_poly.pdbx_seq_one_letter_code
_entity_poly.pdbx_strand_id
1 'polypeptide(L)'
;LCDRRQRQMCIRDRHYMYCPRRFALLEVNDDWAENAFVVKANLLHENVHSGERNFENKHKIVRSDVSVYNDEPKYNIFGVVDCIEFVRDKSGDYIDTLDGTFRVEIVEYKPTRPKAGEFNQTDAIQVYAQKLCVDNVFHCNSRCFLYYADVRRRSELPFDTQGAEYDKMLCDYLGKMREILAADIIPKRVKGQKCSGCSLSDMCFPKVKKYSVKNTIFSMNGGENNA
;
A
#
# COMPACT_ATOMS: atom_id res chain seq x y z
N LEU A 1 -24.20 -4.22 -7.73
CA LEU A 1 -23.26 -3.29 -7.09
C LEU A 1 -22.31 -4.11 -6.25
N CYS A 2 -21.17 -4.45 -6.83
CA CYS A 2 -20.09 -5.06 -6.06
C CYS A 2 -19.68 -4.04 -4.99
N ASP A 3 -19.92 -4.36 -3.74
CA ASP A 3 -19.61 -3.48 -2.62
C ASP A 3 -18.10 -3.18 -2.62
N ARG A 4 -17.75 -1.96 -3.06
CA ARG A 4 -16.36 -1.48 -3.11
C ARG A 4 -15.67 -1.55 -1.74
N ARG A 5 -16.43 -1.68 -0.65
CA ARG A 5 -15.92 -1.79 0.72
C ARG A 5 -15.38 -3.18 1.05
N GLN A 6 -15.73 -4.23 0.29
CA GLN A 6 -15.35 -5.61 0.60
C GLN A 6 -13.98 -6.02 0.04
N ARG A 7 -13.52 -5.44 -1.08
CA ARG A 7 -12.20 -5.73 -1.63
C ARG A 7 -11.18 -4.69 -1.18
N GLN A 8 -10.15 -5.15 -0.52
CA GLN A 8 -9.06 -4.28 -0.04
C GLN A 8 -8.01 -4.13 -1.13
N MET A 9 -7.64 -2.89 -1.42
CA MET A 9 -6.62 -2.55 -2.42
C MET A 9 -5.24 -2.53 -1.76
N CYS A 10 -4.20 -3.04 -2.43
CA CYS A 10 -2.82 -3.09 -1.90
C CYS A 10 -2.27 -1.73 -1.43
N ILE A 11 -2.81 -0.61 -1.95
CA ILE A 11 -2.43 0.73 -1.49
C ILE A 11 -3.05 1.09 -0.13
N ARG A 12 -4.20 0.48 0.24
CA ARG A 12 -4.89 0.69 1.51
C ARG A 12 -4.11 0.09 2.67
N ASP A 13 -3.47 -1.05 2.46
CA ASP A 13 -2.60 -1.69 3.45
C ASP A 13 -1.47 -0.75 3.87
N ARG A 14 -0.91 -0.03 2.92
CA ARG A 14 0.12 0.99 3.15
C ARG A 14 -0.36 2.15 4.02
N HIS A 15 -1.61 2.61 3.81
CA HIS A 15 -2.23 3.64 4.64
C HIS A 15 -2.42 3.16 6.07
N TYR A 16 -2.87 1.91 6.26
CA TYR A 16 -3.04 1.32 7.58
C TYR A 16 -1.70 1.17 8.32
N MET A 17 -0.69 0.59 7.65
CA MET A 17 0.66 0.42 8.21
C MET A 17 1.34 1.77 8.53
N TYR A 18 1.01 2.82 7.79
CA TYR A 18 1.46 4.16 8.10
C TYR A 18 0.83 4.65 9.40
N CYS A 19 -0.50 4.57 9.52
CA CYS A 19 -1.28 4.95 10.69
C CYS A 19 -2.72 4.42 10.56
N PRO A 20 -3.24 3.61 11.52
CA PRO A 20 -4.63 3.12 11.49
C PRO A 20 -5.66 4.25 11.38
N ARG A 21 -5.43 5.40 12.03
CA ARG A 21 -6.32 6.55 11.92
C ARG A 21 -6.29 7.18 10.52
N ARG A 22 -5.10 7.26 9.86
CA ARG A 22 -5.00 7.71 8.47
C ARG A 22 -5.83 6.82 7.54
N PHE A 23 -5.72 5.51 7.72
CA PHE A 23 -6.53 4.55 6.97
C PHE A 23 -8.03 4.81 7.17
N ALA A 24 -8.49 4.96 8.41
CA ALA A 24 -9.88 5.21 8.71
C ALA A 24 -10.39 6.56 8.15
N LEU A 25 -9.58 7.62 8.22
CA LEU A 25 -9.94 8.92 7.62
C LEU A 25 -10.12 8.82 6.11
N LEU A 26 -9.28 8.06 5.42
CA LEU A 26 -9.37 7.85 3.97
C LEU A 26 -10.55 6.95 3.58
N GLU A 27 -10.82 5.89 4.35
CA GLU A 27 -11.76 4.84 3.93
C GLU A 27 -13.15 4.98 4.53
N VAL A 28 -13.28 5.61 5.69
CA VAL A 28 -14.55 5.84 6.40
C VAL A 28 -15.10 7.23 6.10
N ASN A 29 -14.23 8.26 6.10
CA ASN A 29 -14.65 9.65 5.88
C ASN A 29 -14.42 10.13 4.44
N ASP A 30 -13.79 9.35 3.57
CA ASP A 30 -13.35 9.79 2.23
C ASP A 30 -12.47 11.05 2.25
N ASP A 31 -11.75 11.28 3.35
CA ASP A 31 -10.84 12.40 3.49
C ASP A 31 -9.62 12.22 2.56
N TRP A 32 -9.36 13.22 1.72
CA TRP A 32 -8.19 13.20 0.85
C TRP A 32 -7.43 14.52 0.91
N ALA A 33 -6.11 14.44 1.03
CA ALA A 33 -5.22 15.58 0.91
C ALA A 33 -3.87 15.17 0.33
N GLU A 34 -3.33 16.01 -0.53
CA GLU A 34 -2.00 15.86 -1.10
C GLU A 34 -0.98 16.72 -0.36
N ASN A 35 0.25 16.25 -0.33
CA ASN A 35 1.40 17.05 0.08
C ASN A 35 2.57 16.79 -0.89
N ALA A 36 3.66 17.54 -0.74
CA ALA A 36 4.82 17.41 -1.63
C ALA A 36 5.37 15.97 -1.76
N PHE A 37 5.22 15.14 -0.72
CA PHE A 37 5.66 13.74 -0.78
C PHE A 37 4.72 12.88 -1.63
N VAL A 38 3.40 13.10 -1.51
CA VAL A 38 2.39 12.40 -2.33
C VAL A 38 2.53 12.82 -3.79
N VAL A 39 2.62 14.13 -4.07
CA VAL A 39 2.81 14.65 -5.44
C VAL A 39 4.08 14.08 -6.08
N LYS A 40 5.21 14.08 -5.34
CA LYS A 40 6.46 13.50 -5.86
C LYS A 40 6.34 12.00 -6.14
N ALA A 41 5.64 11.25 -5.30
CA ALA A 41 5.39 9.83 -5.52
C ALA A 41 4.53 9.64 -6.78
N ASN A 42 3.43 10.40 -6.94
CA ASN A 42 2.56 10.33 -8.10
C ASN A 42 3.31 10.62 -9.41
N LEU A 43 4.13 11.68 -9.46
CA LEU A 43 4.94 12.00 -10.64
C LEU A 43 5.92 10.89 -11.02
N LEU A 44 6.45 10.15 -10.04
CA LEU A 44 7.31 9.00 -10.32
C LEU A 44 6.50 7.81 -10.83
N HIS A 45 5.31 7.59 -10.30
CA HIS A 45 4.38 6.58 -10.79
C HIS A 45 3.89 6.92 -12.21
N GLU A 46 3.50 8.15 -12.50
CA GLU A 46 3.11 8.57 -13.87
C GLU A 46 4.18 8.22 -14.90
N ASN A 47 5.45 8.41 -14.59
CA ASN A 47 6.56 8.03 -15.47
C ASN A 47 6.71 6.49 -15.62
N VAL A 48 6.22 5.70 -14.67
CA VAL A 48 6.17 4.23 -14.75
C VAL A 48 4.92 3.78 -15.49
N HIS A 49 3.82 4.49 -15.33
CA HIS A 49 2.46 4.17 -15.78
C HIS A 49 2.11 4.74 -17.19
N SER A 50 3.06 5.32 -17.92
CA SER A 50 2.80 5.86 -19.26
C SER A 50 2.44 4.81 -20.33
N GLY A 51 2.32 3.53 -19.97
CA GLY A 51 2.05 2.44 -20.92
C GLY A 51 3.19 2.16 -21.92
N GLU A 52 4.17 3.05 -22.00
CA GLU A 52 5.35 2.95 -22.87
C GLU A 52 6.31 1.85 -22.45
N ARG A 53 6.10 1.23 -21.28
CA ARG A 53 6.95 0.15 -20.76
C ARG A 53 6.45 -1.25 -21.06
N ASN A 54 5.33 -1.39 -21.74
CA ASN A 54 4.95 -2.70 -22.27
C ASN A 54 5.95 -3.09 -23.35
N PHE A 55 6.62 -4.19 -23.12
CA PHE A 55 7.71 -4.63 -23.97
C PHE A 55 7.62 -6.15 -24.16
N GLU A 56 7.88 -6.59 -25.35
CA GLU A 56 7.90 -8.01 -25.67
C GLU A 56 9.02 -8.33 -26.65
N ASN A 57 9.77 -9.36 -26.32
CA ASN A 57 10.74 -9.97 -27.23
C ASN A 57 10.76 -11.49 -27.05
N LYS A 58 11.63 -12.17 -27.80
CA LYS A 58 11.76 -13.63 -27.74
C LYS A 58 12.16 -14.20 -26.36
N HIS A 59 12.66 -13.39 -25.45
CA HIS A 59 13.15 -13.83 -24.14
C HIS A 59 12.27 -13.38 -22.98
N LYS A 60 11.56 -12.26 -23.13
CA LYS A 60 10.89 -11.59 -22.01
C LYS A 60 9.66 -10.81 -22.49
N ILE A 61 8.61 -10.87 -21.70
CA ILE A 61 7.41 -10.04 -21.81
C ILE A 61 7.34 -9.16 -20.56
N VAL A 62 7.13 -7.88 -20.71
CA VAL A 62 6.95 -6.91 -19.61
C VAL A 62 5.57 -6.28 -19.74
N ARG A 63 4.85 -6.24 -18.64
CA ARG A 63 3.55 -5.57 -18.54
C ARG A 63 3.57 -4.64 -17.33
N SER A 64 3.14 -3.40 -17.54
CA SER A 64 3.00 -2.37 -16.50
C SER A 64 1.54 -2.18 -16.16
N ASP A 65 1.26 -1.72 -14.93
CA ASP A 65 -0.10 -1.39 -14.47
C ASP A 65 -1.09 -2.54 -14.54
N VAL A 66 -0.63 -3.72 -14.14
CA VAL A 66 -1.44 -4.92 -14.23
C VAL A 66 -2.39 -5.00 -13.03
N SER A 67 -3.69 -4.93 -13.30
CA SER A 67 -4.72 -5.16 -12.29
C SER A 67 -4.80 -6.66 -11.95
N VAL A 68 -4.64 -6.98 -10.67
CA VAL A 68 -4.64 -8.34 -10.15
C VAL A 68 -5.51 -8.46 -8.91
N TYR A 69 -5.95 -9.68 -8.60
CA TYR A 69 -6.79 -9.91 -7.42
C TYR A 69 -6.53 -11.29 -6.82
N ASN A 70 -6.94 -11.45 -5.58
CA ASN A 70 -7.07 -12.72 -4.91
C ASN A 70 -8.40 -12.72 -4.16
N ASP A 71 -9.32 -13.59 -4.57
CA ASP A 71 -10.68 -13.70 -4.07
C ASP A 71 -10.86 -14.76 -2.98
N GLU A 72 -9.77 -15.41 -2.55
CA GLU A 72 -9.84 -16.26 -1.38
C GLU A 72 -10.39 -15.48 -0.18
N PRO A 73 -11.37 -16.02 0.56
CA PRO A 73 -12.02 -15.30 1.68
C PRO A 73 -11.03 -14.80 2.75
N LYS A 74 -9.91 -15.49 2.90
CA LYS A 74 -8.83 -15.13 3.81
C LYS A 74 -8.21 -13.78 3.42
N TYR A 75 -8.00 -13.55 2.12
CA TYR A 75 -7.37 -12.34 1.60
C TYR A 75 -8.40 -11.34 1.08
N ASN A 76 -9.18 -11.72 0.07
CA ASN A 76 -10.15 -10.88 -0.63
C ASN A 76 -9.58 -9.49 -0.93
N ILE A 77 -8.47 -9.47 -1.66
CA ILE A 77 -7.69 -8.28 -2.00
C ILE A 77 -7.61 -8.10 -3.51
N PHE A 78 -7.41 -6.88 -3.94
CA PHE A 78 -7.08 -6.54 -5.33
C PHE A 78 -6.06 -5.40 -5.35
N GLY A 79 -5.38 -5.22 -6.45
CA GLY A 79 -4.43 -4.13 -6.60
C GLY A 79 -3.93 -3.97 -8.03
N VAL A 80 -3.06 -2.99 -8.19
CA VAL A 80 -2.32 -2.76 -9.43
C VAL A 80 -0.85 -3.00 -9.12
N VAL A 81 -0.20 -3.79 -9.95
CA VAL A 81 1.23 -4.08 -9.87
C VAL A 81 1.96 -3.17 -10.84
N ASP A 82 2.98 -2.45 -10.36
CA ASP A 82 3.74 -1.51 -11.18
C ASP A 82 4.34 -2.18 -12.43
N CYS A 83 4.90 -3.38 -12.26
CA CYS A 83 5.51 -4.12 -13.35
C CYS A 83 5.54 -5.62 -13.08
N ILE A 84 5.10 -6.40 -14.07
CA ILE A 84 5.28 -7.86 -14.11
C ILE A 84 6.16 -8.19 -15.30
N GLU A 85 7.21 -8.96 -15.03
CA GLU A 85 8.15 -9.46 -16.02
C GLU A 85 7.98 -10.99 -16.16
N PHE A 86 7.60 -11.43 -17.34
CA PHE A 86 7.53 -12.85 -17.70
C PHE A 86 8.80 -13.20 -18.48
N VAL A 87 9.75 -13.82 -17.80
CA VAL A 87 11.03 -14.25 -18.39
C VAL A 87 10.90 -15.68 -18.87
N ARG A 88 11.08 -15.94 -20.17
CA ARG A 88 10.96 -17.31 -20.71
C ARG A 88 11.96 -18.23 -20.04
N ASP A 89 11.44 -19.27 -19.41
CA ASP A 89 12.24 -20.22 -18.63
C ASP A 89 11.53 -21.60 -18.68
N LYS A 90 12.26 -22.62 -19.13
CA LYS A 90 11.70 -23.99 -19.23
C LYS A 90 11.38 -24.61 -17.87
N SER A 91 11.98 -24.11 -16.81
CA SER A 91 11.76 -24.55 -15.43
C SER A 91 10.73 -23.70 -14.67
N GLY A 92 10.16 -22.68 -15.32
CA GLY A 92 9.15 -21.81 -14.75
C GLY A 92 7.74 -22.37 -14.80
N ASP A 93 6.76 -21.53 -14.51
CA ASP A 93 5.35 -21.86 -14.54
C ASP A 93 4.76 -21.65 -15.94
N TYR A 94 3.82 -22.53 -16.35
CA TYR A 94 3.10 -22.36 -17.60
C TYR A 94 2.00 -21.32 -17.43
N ILE A 95 2.04 -20.28 -18.24
CA ILE A 95 1.09 -19.16 -18.19
C ILE A 95 0.12 -19.28 -19.37
N ASP A 96 -1.10 -19.72 -19.09
CA ASP A 96 -2.13 -19.99 -20.11
C ASP A 96 -2.38 -18.80 -21.04
N THR A 97 -2.46 -17.59 -20.48
CA THR A 97 -2.74 -16.37 -21.26
C THR A 97 -1.61 -15.95 -22.21
N LEU A 98 -0.41 -16.49 -22.01
CA LEU A 98 0.80 -16.20 -22.81
C LEU A 98 1.29 -17.42 -23.61
N ASP A 99 0.59 -18.55 -23.49
CA ASP A 99 0.91 -19.83 -24.15
C ASP A 99 2.42 -20.17 -24.06
N GLY A 100 2.91 -20.26 -22.83
CA GLY A 100 4.32 -20.55 -22.62
C GLY A 100 4.74 -20.66 -21.17
N THR A 101 5.98 -21.10 -20.97
CA THR A 101 6.59 -21.31 -19.66
C THR A 101 7.50 -20.15 -19.29
N PHE A 102 7.27 -19.57 -18.11
CA PHE A 102 7.94 -18.35 -17.66
C PHE A 102 8.31 -18.40 -16.19
N ARG A 103 9.42 -17.78 -15.85
CA ARG A 103 9.67 -17.28 -14.50
C ARG A 103 9.02 -15.91 -14.38
N VAL A 104 8.06 -15.78 -13.47
CA VAL A 104 7.31 -14.54 -13.24
C VAL A 104 8.00 -13.71 -12.17
N GLU A 105 8.28 -12.44 -12.47
CA GLU A 105 8.94 -11.51 -11.58
C GLU A 105 8.08 -10.25 -11.40
N ILE A 106 7.77 -9.91 -10.14
CA ILE A 106 7.08 -8.68 -9.75
C ILE A 106 8.15 -7.63 -9.41
N VAL A 107 8.02 -6.44 -9.97
CA VAL A 107 8.93 -5.32 -9.69
C VAL A 107 8.13 -4.11 -9.25
N GLU A 108 8.24 -3.77 -7.98
CA GLU A 108 7.66 -2.57 -7.39
C GLU A 108 8.70 -1.45 -7.38
N TYR A 109 8.34 -0.28 -7.89
CA TYR A 109 9.23 0.87 -8.02
C TYR A 109 9.18 1.77 -6.79
N LYS A 110 10.35 2.08 -6.23
CA LYS A 110 10.49 3.01 -5.10
C LYS A 110 11.44 4.15 -5.46
N PRO A 111 11.08 5.41 -5.11
CA PRO A 111 11.92 6.56 -5.46
C PRO A 111 13.28 6.55 -4.77
N THR A 112 13.34 6.05 -3.53
CA THR A 112 14.54 6.11 -2.70
C THR A 112 14.72 4.83 -1.90
N ARG A 113 15.98 4.41 -1.77
CA ARG A 113 16.38 3.31 -0.90
C ARG A 113 16.20 3.70 0.58
N PRO A 114 15.82 2.75 1.47
CA PRO A 114 15.80 3.01 2.90
C PRO A 114 17.22 3.34 3.42
N LYS A 115 17.28 4.20 4.46
CA LYS A 115 18.56 4.58 5.08
C LYS A 115 19.23 3.44 5.83
N ALA A 116 18.47 2.46 6.27
CA ALA A 116 18.94 1.27 6.97
C ALA A 116 18.28 0.02 6.37
N GLY A 117 19.06 -1.06 6.26
CA GLY A 117 18.60 -2.32 5.67
C GLY A 117 18.51 -2.29 4.14
N GLU A 118 18.12 -3.41 3.56
CA GLU A 118 17.95 -3.55 2.12
C GLU A 118 16.58 -3.07 1.64
N PHE A 119 15.55 -3.22 2.47
CA PHE A 119 14.18 -2.80 2.19
C PHE A 119 13.40 -2.45 3.47
N ASN A 120 12.30 -1.72 3.31
CA ASN A 120 11.35 -1.46 4.40
C ASN A 120 10.35 -2.60 4.50
N GLN A 121 10.02 -3.04 5.71
CA GLN A 121 9.03 -4.08 5.95
C GLN A 121 7.63 -3.71 5.40
N THR A 122 7.23 -2.44 5.48
CA THR A 122 5.97 -1.97 4.91
C THR A 122 5.91 -2.11 3.39
N ASP A 123 7.02 -1.86 2.69
CA ASP A 123 7.11 -2.05 1.25
C ASP A 123 7.09 -3.55 0.90
N ALA A 124 7.77 -4.39 1.70
CA ALA A 124 7.77 -5.84 1.49
C ALA A 124 6.36 -6.45 1.68
N ILE A 125 5.60 -6.04 2.70
CA ILE A 125 4.21 -6.52 2.91
C ILE A 125 3.30 -6.10 1.74
N GLN A 126 3.45 -4.88 1.21
CA GLN A 126 2.73 -4.44 0.02
C GLN A 126 3.00 -5.38 -1.17
N VAL A 127 4.28 -5.66 -1.43
CA VAL A 127 4.67 -6.55 -2.55
C VAL A 127 4.23 -7.99 -2.27
N TYR A 128 4.20 -8.43 -1.01
CA TYR A 128 3.67 -9.75 -0.66
C TYR A 128 2.17 -9.87 -0.99
N ALA A 129 1.37 -8.84 -0.71
CA ALA A 129 -0.03 -8.80 -1.11
C ALA A 129 -0.19 -8.83 -2.65
N GLN A 130 0.65 -8.10 -3.39
CA GLN A 130 0.70 -8.17 -4.85
C GLN A 130 1.07 -9.56 -5.35
N LYS A 131 2.06 -10.22 -4.72
CA LYS A 131 2.45 -11.61 -5.04
C LYS A 131 1.27 -12.56 -4.94
N LEU A 132 0.52 -12.52 -3.84
CA LEU A 132 -0.65 -13.38 -3.64
C LEU A 132 -1.72 -13.15 -4.73
N CYS A 133 -1.87 -11.92 -5.22
CA CYS A 133 -2.78 -11.63 -6.32
C CYS A 133 -2.24 -12.13 -7.67
N VAL A 134 -0.96 -11.90 -7.97
CA VAL A 134 -0.33 -12.37 -9.21
C VAL A 134 -0.33 -13.88 -9.29
N ASP A 135 0.07 -14.54 -8.21
CA ASP A 135 0.11 -16.00 -8.15
C ASP A 135 -1.30 -16.61 -8.32
N ASN A 136 -2.33 -15.95 -7.79
CA ASN A 136 -3.72 -16.36 -7.99
C ASN A 136 -4.19 -16.18 -9.45
N VAL A 137 -3.88 -15.05 -10.08
CA VAL A 137 -4.35 -14.73 -11.44
C VAL A 137 -3.62 -15.55 -12.49
N PHE A 138 -2.31 -15.76 -12.34
CA PHE A 138 -1.47 -16.41 -13.34
C PHE A 138 -1.13 -17.87 -12.99
N HIS A 139 -1.60 -18.39 -11.85
CA HIS A 139 -1.31 -19.76 -11.36
C HIS A 139 0.18 -20.06 -11.32
N CYS A 140 0.97 -19.15 -10.74
CA CYS A 140 2.42 -19.22 -10.72
C CYS A 140 2.99 -19.01 -9.29
N ASN A 141 4.31 -19.16 -9.16
CA ASN A 141 5.05 -18.77 -7.97
C ASN A 141 6.04 -17.64 -8.31
N SER A 142 5.55 -16.41 -8.26
CA SER A 142 6.31 -15.23 -8.67
C SER A 142 7.43 -14.88 -7.70
N ARG A 143 8.56 -14.41 -8.24
CA ARG A 143 9.65 -13.78 -7.48
C ARG A 143 9.38 -12.28 -7.38
N CYS A 144 9.81 -11.66 -6.28
CA CYS A 144 9.45 -10.28 -5.96
C CYS A 144 10.67 -9.40 -5.73
N PHE A 145 10.64 -8.22 -6.31
CA PHE A 145 11.75 -7.27 -6.27
C PHE A 145 11.25 -5.86 -5.95
N LEU A 146 12.04 -5.13 -5.17
CA LEU A 146 11.96 -3.68 -5.05
C LEU A 146 13.04 -3.05 -5.94
N TYR A 147 12.65 -2.13 -6.81
CA TYR A 147 13.57 -1.33 -7.60
C TYR A 147 13.69 0.09 -7.04
N TYR A 148 14.88 0.47 -6.64
CA TYR A 148 15.18 1.79 -6.09
C TYR A 148 15.75 2.70 -7.17
N ALA A 149 14.99 3.75 -7.54
CA ALA A 149 15.32 4.62 -8.66
C ALA A 149 16.55 5.48 -8.40
N ASP A 150 16.79 5.91 -7.15
CA ASP A 150 17.93 6.74 -6.75
C ASP A 150 19.29 6.04 -6.93
N VAL A 151 19.32 4.73 -6.68
CA VAL A 151 20.54 3.90 -6.79
C VAL A 151 20.51 2.94 -7.98
N ARG A 152 19.42 2.92 -8.76
CA ARG A 152 19.18 2.04 -9.91
C ARG A 152 19.44 0.56 -9.60
N ARG A 153 18.98 0.10 -8.44
CA ARG A 153 19.25 -1.25 -7.94
C ARG A 153 17.95 -1.99 -7.63
N ARG A 154 17.92 -3.28 -7.95
CA ARG A 154 16.90 -4.23 -7.50
C ARG A 154 17.35 -4.90 -6.20
N SER A 155 16.43 -5.07 -5.26
CA SER A 155 16.60 -5.92 -4.08
C SER A 155 15.51 -6.98 -4.12
N GLU A 156 15.90 -8.25 -4.07
CA GLU A 156 14.96 -9.36 -4.02
C GLU A 156 14.36 -9.48 -2.61
N LEU A 157 13.07 -9.80 -2.54
CA LEU A 157 12.36 -10.01 -1.29
C LEU A 157 12.36 -11.49 -0.92
N PRO A 158 12.62 -11.85 0.35
CA PRO A 158 12.91 -13.23 0.77
C PRO A 158 11.63 -14.05 1.01
N PHE A 159 10.66 -14.00 0.10
CA PHE A 159 9.37 -14.67 0.29
C PHE A 159 9.43 -16.18 0.18
N ASP A 160 10.45 -16.73 -0.49
CA ASP A 160 10.67 -18.19 -0.55
C ASP A 160 10.98 -18.79 0.83
N THR A 161 11.66 -18.03 1.70
CA THR A 161 12.06 -18.48 3.03
C THR A 161 11.21 -17.89 4.15
N GLN A 162 10.66 -16.71 3.98
CA GLN A 162 9.93 -15.95 5.01
C GLN A 162 8.43 -15.77 4.66
N GLY A 163 7.93 -16.43 3.62
CA GLY A 163 6.56 -16.23 3.13
C GLY A 163 5.50 -16.45 4.22
N ALA A 164 5.65 -17.47 5.06
CA ALA A 164 4.71 -17.75 6.15
C ALA A 164 4.64 -16.60 7.19
N GLU A 165 5.75 -15.91 7.46
CA GLU A 165 5.79 -14.76 8.36
C GLU A 165 5.05 -13.57 7.75
N TYR A 166 5.30 -13.29 6.45
CA TYR A 166 4.61 -12.24 5.72
C TYR A 166 3.11 -12.52 5.59
N ASP A 167 2.72 -13.78 5.36
CA ASP A 167 1.32 -14.18 5.31
C ASP A 167 0.59 -13.88 6.62
N LYS A 168 1.20 -14.26 7.74
CA LYS A 168 0.66 -13.99 9.07
C LYS A 168 0.51 -12.49 9.32
N MET A 169 1.53 -11.69 8.99
CA MET A 169 1.49 -10.24 9.15
C MET A 169 0.41 -9.60 8.28
N LEU A 170 0.30 -10.00 7.02
CA LEU A 170 -0.72 -9.49 6.11
C LEU A 170 -2.12 -9.83 6.62
N CYS A 171 -2.39 -11.08 7.01
CA CYS A 171 -3.69 -11.49 7.54
C CYS A 171 -4.07 -10.71 8.81
N ASP A 172 -3.11 -10.45 9.71
CA ASP A 172 -3.34 -9.64 10.91
C ASP A 172 -3.73 -8.20 10.54
N TYR A 173 -3.05 -7.58 9.56
CA TYR A 173 -3.40 -6.25 9.08
C TYR A 173 -4.78 -6.22 8.40
N LEU A 174 -5.06 -7.18 7.52
CA LEU A 174 -6.36 -7.28 6.85
C LEU A 174 -7.51 -7.46 7.86
N GLY A 175 -7.32 -8.28 8.89
CA GLY A 175 -8.29 -8.44 9.98
C GLY A 175 -8.58 -7.11 10.69
N LYS A 176 -7.55 -6.41 11.14
CA LYS A 176 -7.67 -5.12 11.84
C LYS A 176 -8.28 -4.02 10.95
N MET A 177 -7.96 -4.01 9.65
CA MET A 177 -8.57 -3.08 8.70
C MET A 177 -10.06 -3.34 8.54
N ARG A 178 -10.46 -4.61 8.43
CA ARG A 178 -11.88 -5.02 8.37
C ARG A 178 -12.65 -4.66 9.63
N GLU A 179 -12.04 -4.82 10.80
CA GLU A 179 -12.62 -4.39 12.08
C GLU A 179 -12.91 -2.88 12.10
N ILE A 180 -11.97 -2.05 11.64
CA ILE A 180 -12.17 -0.60 11.55
C ILE A 180 -13.32 -0.25 10.59
N LEU A 181 -13.35 -0.89 9.41
CA LEU A 181 -14.40 -0.65 8.41
C LEU A 181 -15.77 -1.11 8.89
N ALA A 182 -15.84 -2.28 9.53
CA ALA A 182 -17.09 -2.83 10.05
C ALA A 182 -17.63 -2.02 11.24
N ALA A 183 -16.74 -1.50 12.09
CA ALA A 183 -17.13 -0.67 13.23
C ALA A 183 -17.53 0.76 12.83
N ASP A 184 -17.15 1.21 11.63
CA ASP A 184 -17.35 2.58 11.14
C ASP A 184 -16.78 3.64 12.12
N ILE A 185 -15.65 3.30 12.78
CA ILE A 185 -15.06 4.13 13.84
C ILE A 185 -13.67 4.61 13.45
N ILE A 186 -13.45 5.91 13.59
CA ILE A 186 -12.13 6.48 13.41
C ILE A 186 -11.32 6.30 14.72
N PRO A 187 -10.19 5.55 14.69
CA PRO A 187 -9.34 5.35 15.84
C PRO A 187 -8.90 6.67 16.48
N LYS A 188 -8.68 6.66 17.79
CA LYS A 188 -8.20 7.85 18.53
C LYS A 188 -6.89 8.37 17.91
N ARG A 189 -6.78 9.70 17.82
CA ARG A 189 -5.54 10.30 17.33
C ARG A 189 -4.40 10.12 18.34
N VAL A 190 -3.27 9.66 17.82
CA VAL A 190 -2.03 9.52 18.57
C VAL A 190 -0.94 10.26 17.80
N LYS A 191 -0.28 11.23 18.44
CA LYS A 191 0.84 11.94 17.81
C LYS A 191 2.06 11.03 17.75
N GLY A 192 2.61 10.85 16.55
CA GLY A 192 3.83 10.07 16.31
C GLY A 192 4.81 10.79 15.39
N GLN A 193 6.00 10.21 15.22
CA GLN A 193 7.05 10.76 14.35
C GLN A 193 6.59 10.92 12.88
N LYS A 194 5.75 10.01 12.39
CA LYS A 194 5.22 10.03 11.02
C LYS A 194 4.22 11.17 10.76
N CYS A 195 3.70 11.83 11.80
CA CYS A 195 2.68 12.89 11.63
C CYS A 195 3.20 14.12 10.88
N SER A 196 4.49 14.45 10.98
CA SER A 196 5.08 15.60 10.26
C SER A 196 5.09 15.44 8.74
N GLY A 197 5.12 14.21 8.25
CA GLY A 197 5.07 13.89 6.82
C GLY A 197 3.69 13.42 6.32
N CYS A 198 2.68 13.43 7.18
CA CYS A 198 1.34 12.95 6.87
C CYS A 198 0.56 13.99 6.07
N SER A 199 0.04 13.63 4.89
CA SER A 199 -0.80 14.53 4.08
C SER A 199 -2.10 14.92 4.79
N LEU A 200 -2.61 14.07 5.70
CA LEU A 200 -3.83 14.34 6.48
C LEU A 200 -3.56 15.02 7.82
N SER A 201 -2.35 15.59 8.06
CA SER A 201 -2.00 16.19 9.35
C SER A 201 -2.97 17.30 9.76
N ASP A 202 -3.40 18.11 8.82
CA ASP A 202 -4.26 19.27 9.06
C ASP A 202 -5.71 18.85 9.36
N MET A 203 -6.21 17.80 8.72
CA MET A 203 -7.52 17.20 8.98
C MET A 203 -7.52 16.38 10.28
N CYS A 204 -6.43 15.66 10.55
CA CYS A 204 -6.28 14.84 11.75
C CYS A 204 -6.05 15.66 13.01
N PHE A 205 -5.52 16.87 12.91
CA PHE A 205 -5.16 17.75 14.03
C PHE A 205 -4.36 17.07 15.16
N PRO A 206 -3.25 16.40 14.90
CA PRO A 206 -2.51 15.65 15.92
C PRO A 206 -1.86 16.56 16.96
N LYS A 207 -1.70 17.85 16.66
CA LYS A 207 -1.09 18.86 17.54
C LYS A 207 -2.11 19.66 18.34
N VAL A 208 -3.38 19.61 18.00
CA VAL A 208 -4.42 20.41 18.67
C VAL A 208 -4.72 19.81 20.04
N LYS A 209 -4.58 20.59 21.08
CA LYS A 209 -5.04 20.22 22.42
C LYS A 209 -6.56 20.13 22.42
N LYS A 210 -7.13 19.12 23.12
CA LYS A 210 -8.57 19.10 23.35
C LYS A 210 -8.94 20.31 24.22
N TYR A 211 -9.63 21.27 23.64
CA TYR A 211 -10.29 22.31 24.41
C TYR A 211 -11.68 21.79 24.79
N SER A 212 -12.02 21.90 26.08
CA SER A 212 -13.39 21.67 26.49
C SER A 212 -14.19 22.90 26.11
N VAL A 213 -15.20 22.72 25.25
CA VAL A 213 -16.13 23.82 24.87
C VAL A 213 -16.74 24.44 26.11
N LYS A 214 -17.07 23.64 27.14
CA LYS A 214 -17.55 24.14 28.44
C LYS A 214 -16.54 25.09 29.13
N ASN A 215 -15.26 24.73 29.15
CA ASN A 215 -14.23 25.56 29.78
C ASN A 215 -13.96 26.84 28.98
N THR A 216 -14.07 26.77 27.63
CA THR A 216 -13.94 27.95 26.77
C THR A 216 -15.11 28.91 26.97
N ILE A 217 -16.36 28.40 27.01
CA ILE A 217 -17.55 29.22 27.29
C ILE A 217 -17.48 29.83 28.71
N PHE A 218 -17.04 29.03 29.70
CA PHE A 218 -16.90 29.51 31.05
C PHE A 218 -15.85 30.62 31.20
N SER A 219 -14.73 30.50 30.47
CA SER A 219 -13.69 31.56 30.45
C SER A 219 -14.15 32.82 29.69
N MET A 220 -15.04 32.68 28.71
CA MET A 220 -15.64 33.83 27.99
C MET A 220 -16.70 34.55 28.83
N ASN A 221 -17.48 33.81 29.61
CA ASN A 221 -18.53 34.37 30.45
C ASN A 221 -18.05 34.82 31.84
N GLY A 222 -16.84 34.43 32.25
CA GLY A 222 -16.25 34.82 33.55
C GLY A 222 -15.46 36.12 33.52
N GLY A 223 -15.37 36.79 32.38
CA GLY A 223 -14.66 38.04 32.20
C GLY A 223 -15.45 39.35 32.50
N GLU A 224 -16.73 39.23 32.86
CA GLU A 224 -17.61 40.42 33.04
C GLU A 224 -18.06 40.68 34.49
N ASN A 225 -17.39 40.19 35.51
CA ASN A 225 -17.71 40.60 36.87
C ASN A 225 -16.44 40.95 37.64
N ASN A 226 -15.85 42.11 37.35
CA ASN A 226 -15.06 42.91 38.27
C ASN A 226 -14.76 44.25 37.61
N ALA A 227 -15.70 45.15 37.73
CA ALA A 227 -15.50 46.58 37.74
C ALA A 227 -16.44 47.21 38.78
#